data_75b5390753331df326fb13232d8573ac
#
_entry.id   75b5390753331df326fb13232d8573ac
#
_cell.length_a   1.000
_cell.length_b   1.000
_cell.length_c   1.000
_cell.angle_alpha   90.00
_cell.angle_beta   90.00
_cell.angle_gamma   90.00
#
_symmetry.space_group_name_H-M   'P 1'
#
loop_
_entity.id
_entity.type
_entity.pdbx_description
1 polymer ?
#
loop_
_entity_poly.entity_id
_entity_poly.type
_entity_poly.pdbx_seq_one_letter_code
_entity_poly.pdbx_strand_id
1 'polypeptide(L)'
;MKKPPKTSINTVAKRLVGRSDLALARKSIRESLVSVAGLIGKPVKYQGGNEIGRLIDVVVKHGIDSYPPVSGLIVKVGHSKSFIDGARISKLTQNEIQLSTSKVDLTEFERRDGESLLDADVLDHQIVDVNGLRVVRTSDLYLAPLDREIRVVGVDISF
;
A
#
# COMPACT_ATOMS: atom_id res chain seq x y z
N MET A 1 7.29 27.78 6.60
CA MET A 1 6.77 26.47 6.21
C MET A 1 6.48 25.66 7.48
N LYS A 2 5.22 25.44 7.81
CA LYS A 2 4.84 24.65 8.98
C LYS A 2 5.06 23.17 8.67
N LYS A 3 5.87 22.46 9.49
CA LYS A 3 6.01 21.00 9.46
C LYS A 3 4.63 20.34 9.58
N PRO A 4 4.27 19.37 8.71
CA PRO A 4 3.10 18.55 8.97
C PRO A 4 3.31 17.78 10.30
N PRO A 5 2.28 17.63 11.12
CA PRO A 5 2.41 16.90 12.37
C PRO A 5 2.76 15.43 12.05
N LYS A 6 3.77 14.92 12.71
CA LYS A 6 4.08 13.48 12.75
C LYS A 6 2.95 12.76 13.51
N THR A 7 1.83 12.55 12.86
CA THR A 7 0.73 11.80 13.44
C THR A 7 1.03 10.32 13.22
N SER A 8 1.73 9.70 14.17
CA SER A 8 1.86 8.26 14.18
C SER A 8 0.47 7.63 14.42
N ILE A 9 0.25 6.43 13.91
CA ILE A 9 -0.96 5.61 14.15
C ILE A 9 -1.27 5.57 15.67
N ASN A 10 -0.24 5.60 16.51
CA ASN A 10 -0.35 5.70 17.95
C ASN A 10 -1.03 6.98 18.47
N THR A 11 -0.91 8.09 17.76
CA THR A 11 -1.50 9.38 18.20
C THR A 11 -2.98 9.46 17.88
N VAL A 12 -3.42 8.91 16.76
CA VAL A 12 -4.84 8.84 16.38
C VAL A 12 -5.59 7.87 17.30
N ALA A 13 -5.00 6.72 17.59
CA ALA A 13 -5.58 5.73 18.49
C ALA A 13 -5.70 6.24 19.94
N LYS A 14 -4.78 7.05 20.44
CA LYS A 14 -4.82 7.62 21.79
C LYS A 14 -5.95 8.62 22.04
N ARG A 15 -6.49 9.22 20.99
CA ARG A 15 -7.54 10.26 21.12
C ARG A 15 -8.96 9.71 21.22
N LEU A 16 -9.21 8.46 20.87
CA LEU A 16 -10.56 7.95 20.64
C LEU A 16 -11.08 6.91 21.63
N VAL A 17 -10.22 6.30 22.49
CA VAL A 17 -10.67 5.09 23.21
C VAL A 17 -9.96 4.89 24.57
N GLY A 18 -10.62 4.28 25.54
CA GLY A 18 -10.09 3.90 26.84
C GLY A 18 -8.96 2.83 26.74
N ARG A 19 -8.18 2.62 27.82
CA ARG A 19 -6.96 1.77 27.79
C ARG A 19 -7.17 0.33 27.32
N SER A 20 -8.29 -0.30 27.65
CA SER A 20 -8.65 -1.67 27.24
C SER A 20 -9.02 -1.76 25.76
N ASP A 21 -9.75 -0.74 25.28
CA ASP A 21 -10.19 -0.69 23.89
C ASP A 21 -9.03 -0.35 22.94
N LEU A 22 -8.00 0.35 23.45
CA LEU A 22 -6.80 0.68 22.69
C LEU A 22 -5.98 -0.57 22.32
N ALA A 23 -5.91 -1.58 23.19
CA ALA A 23 -5.19 -2.82 22.92
C ALA A 23 -5.91 -3.67 21.87
N LEU A 24 -7.26 -3.72 21.93
CA LEU A 24 -8.09 -4.39 20.92
C LEU A 24 -8.04 -3.68 19.57
N ALA A 25 -8.12 -2.35 19.58
CA ALA A 25 -8.00 -1.55 18.36
C ALA A 25 -6.62 -1.72 17.70
N ARG A 26 -5.52 -1.75 18.47
CA ARG A 26 -4.17 -2.00 17.97
C ARG A 26 -4.02 -3.40 17.36
N LYS A 27 -4.62 -4.41 17.99
CA LYS A 27 -4.63 -5.77 17.49
C LYS A 27 -5.40 -5.85 16.17
N SER A 28 -6.60 -5.29 16.13
CA SER A 28 -7.43 -5.24 14.93
C SER A 28 -6.76 -4.50 13.76
N ILE A 29 -6.10 -3.37 14.04
CA ILE A 29 -5.33 -2.63 13.03
C ILE A 29 -4.17 -3.46 12.50
N ARG A 30 -3.41 -4.11 13.39
CA ARG A 30 -2.28 -4.98 12.97
C ARG A 30 -2.74 -6.15 12.11
N GLU A 31 -3.88 -6.76 12.45
CA GLU A 31 -4.47 -7.86 11.69
C GLU A 31 -5.01 -7.42 10.31
N SER A 32 -5.32 -6.13 10.15
CA SER A 32 -5.78 -5.57 8.87
C SER A 32 -4.64 -5.04 7.97
N LEU A 33 -3.42 -4.94 8.49
CA LEU A 33 -2.26 -4.47 7.72
C LEU A 33 -1.78 -5.53 6.75
N VAL A 34 -1.54 -5.12 5.51
CA VAL A 34 -0.99 -5.97 4.46
C VAL A 34 0.41 -5.49 4.11
N SER A 35 1.39 -6.37 4.25
CA SER A 35 2.79 -6.13 3.88
C SER A 35 2.92 -6.09 2.36
N VAL A 36 3.50 -5.02 1.83
CA VAL A 36 3.78 -4.90 0.40
C VAL A 36 4.84 -5.91 -0.03
N ALA A 37 5.93 -6.05 0.73
CA ALA A 37 6.97 -7.03 0.42
C ALA A 37 6.42 -8.45 0.33
N GLY A 38 5.54 -8.83 1.27
CA GLY A 38 4.88 -10.13 1.26
C GLY A 38 3.80 -10.29 0.18
N LEU A 39 3.28 -9.18 -0.36
CA LEU A 39 2.24 -9.19 -1.38
C LEU A 39 2.78 -9.33 -2.80
N ILE A 40 4.01 -8.88 -3.06
CA ILE A 40 4.65 -9.04 -4.37
C ILE A 40 4.69 -10.53 -4.77
N GLY A 41 4.28 -10.81 -6.00
CA GLY A 41 4.18 -12.16 -6.56
C GLY A 41 2.89 -12.91 -6.21
N LYS A 42 2.02 -12.34 -5.38
CA LYS A 42 0.73 -12.95 -5.04
C LYS A 42 -0.27 -12.83 -6.19
N PRO A 43 -1.25 -13.75 -6.25
CA PRO A 43 -2.23 -13.75 -7.32
C PRO A 43 -3.18 -12.54 -7.22
N VAL A 44 -3.49 -11.98 -8.38
CA VAL A 44 -4.58 -11.02 -8.59
C VAL A 44 -5.71 -11.74 -9.30
N LYS A 45 -6.91 -11.68 -8.75
CA LYS A 45 -8.06 -12.45 -9.19
C LYS A 45 -9.24 -11.57 -9.60
N TYR A 46 -10.01 -12.03 -10.59
CA TYR A 46 -11.32 -11.49 -10.91
C TYR A 46 -12.33 -11.72 -9.78
N GLN A 47 -13.47 -11.06 -9.84
CA GLN A 47 -14.56 -11.24 -8.88
C GLN A 47 -14.99 -12.71 -8.74
N GLY A 48 -14.95 -13.49 -9.81
CA GLY A 48 -15.28 -14.91 -9.82
C GLY A 48 -14.19 -15.85 -9.28
N GLY A 49 -13.04 -15.30 -8.85
CA GLY A 49 -11.94 -16.07 -8.29
C GLY A 49 -10.89 -16.55 -9.29
N ASN A 50 -11.11 -16.40 -10.59
CA ASN A 50 -10.12 -16.73 -11.61
C ASN A 50 -8.93 -15.79 -11.54
N GLU A 51 -7.72 -16.34 -11.60
CA GLU A 51 -6.48 -15.57 -11.59
C GLU A 51 -6.28 -14.81 -12.90
N ILE A 52 -5.97 -13.52 -12.77
CA ILE A 52 -5.58 -12.65 -13.89
C ILE A 52 -4.09 -12.75 -14.14
N GLY A 53 -3.32 -12.72 -13.07
CA GLY A 53 -1.86 -12.69 -13.09
C GLY A 53 -1.29 -12.51 -11.69
N ARG A 54 -0.01 -12.13 -11.65
CA ARG A 54 0.75 -11.93 -10.40
C ARG A 54 1.11 -10.48 -10.18
N LEU A 55 0.99 -10.01 -8.94
CA LEU A 55 1.38 -8.66 -8.57
C LEU A 55 2.88 -8.46 -8.77
N ILE A 56 3.25 -7.41 -9.50
CA ILE A 56 4.64 -6.97 -9.67
C ILE A 56 4.94 -5.79 -8.77
N ASP A 57 4.03 -4.81 -8.71
CA ASP A 57 4.23 -3.60 -7.93
C ASP A 57 2.90 -2.94 -7.56
N VAL A 58 2.95 -2.04 -6.60
CA VAL A 58 1.83 -1.21 -6.17
C VAL A 58 2.18 0.24 -6.49
N VAL A 59 1.29 0.91 -7.19
CA VAL A 59 1.44 2.32 -7.59
C VAL A 59 0.71 3.20 -6.59
N VAL A 60 1.39 4.19 -6.05
CA VAL A 60 0.80 5.19 -5.15
C VAL A 60 0.92 6.57 -5.74
N LYS A 61 -0.05 7.42 -5.45
CA LYS A 61 -0.06 8.81 -5.88
C LYS A 61 0.34 9.71 -4.72
N HIS A 62 1.36 10.53 -4.94
CA HIS A 62 1.74 11.57 -4.00
C HIS A 62 0.71 12.70 -4.01
N GLY A 63 0.39 13.22 -2.84
CA GLY A 63 -0.55 14.31 -2.68
C GLY A 63 -0.36 15.02 -1.36
N ILE A 64 -1.36 15.80 -0.99
CA ILE A 64 -1.39 16.56 0.28
C ILE A 64 -1.73 15.63 1.45
N ASP A 65 -2.27 14.46 1.17
CA ASP A 65 -2.69 13.49 2.17
C ASP A 65 -1.50 12.86 2.89
N SER A 66 -1.64 12.68 4.21
CA SER A 66 -0.62 12.05 5.05
C SER A 66 -0.42 10.56 4.74
N TYR A 67 -1.43 9.92 4.13
CA TYR A 67 -1.42 8.51 3.75
C TYR A 67 -1.68 8.40 2.24
N PRO A 68 -0.63 8.17 1.43
CA PRO A 68 -0.79 8.11 -0.03
C PRO A 68 -1.78 7.02 -0.45
N PRO A 69 -2.77 7.34 -1.30
CA PRO A 69 -3.67 6.33 -1.84
C PRO A 69 -2.97 5.45 -2.87
N VAL A 70 -3.37 4.19 -2.91
CA VAL A 70 -3.00 3.27 -3.98
C VAL A 70 -3.78 3.66 -5.23
N SER A 71 -3.07 4.16 -6.24
CA SER A 71 -3.68 4.52 -7.53
C SER A 71 -3.90 3.29 -8.41
N GLY A 72 -3.09 2.25 -8.25
CA GLY A 72 -3.26 1.01 -8.99
C GLY A 72 -2.23 -0.06 -8.67
N LEU A 73 -2.35 -1.13 -9.43
CA LEU A 73 -1.48 -2.30 -9.36
C LEU A 73 -0.80 -2.51 -10.71
N ILE A 74 0.44 -2.95 -10.70
CA ILE A 74 1.10 -3.51 -11.87
C ILE A 74 1.06 -5.01 -11.74
N VAL A 75 0.45 -5.66 -12.71
CA VAL A 75 0.19 -7.10 -12.73
C VAL A 75 0.85 -7.72 -13.96
N LYS A 76 1.59 -8.79 -13.76
CA LYS A 76 2.12 -9.59 -14.86
C LYS A 76 1.03 -10.52 -15.36
N VAL A 77 0.60 -10.28 -16.60
CA VAL A 77 -0.39 -11.09 -17.32
C VAL A 77 0.29 -11.68 -18.56
N GLY A 78 0.56 -12.98 -18.53
CA GLY A 78 1.39 -13.60 -19.56
C GLY A 78 2.79 -13.00 -19.60
N HIS A 79 3.15 -12.35 -20.71
CA HIS A 79 4.45 -11.69 -20.89
C HIS A 79 4.40 -10.16 -20.71
N SER A 80 3.21 -9.61 -20.47
CA SER A 80 3.00 -8.15 -20.38
C SER A 80 2.80 -7.69 -18.96
N LYS A 81 3.19 -6.45 -18.68
CA LYS A 81 2.92 -5.73 -17.45
C LYS A 81 1.73 -4.81 -17.67
N SER A 82 0.64 -5.08 -16.99
CA SER A 82 -0.61 -4.34 -17.15
C SER A 82 -0.91 -3.52 -15.89
N PHE A 83 -1.49 -2.35 -16.08
CA PHE A 83 -1.97 -1.51 -15.01
C PHE A 83 -3.45 -1.81 -14.72
N ILE A 84 -3.77 -1.96 -13.44
CA ILE A 84 -5.14 -2.12 -12.95
C ILE A 84 -5.42 -1.02 -11.94
N ASP A 85 -6.47 -0.25 -12.18
CA ASP A 85 -6.87 0.85 -11.29
C ASP A 85 -7.18 0.36 -9.87
N GLY A 86 -6.67 1.08 -8.87
CA GLY A 86 -6.85 0.74 -7.45
C GLY A 86 -8.31 0.75 -6.99
N ALA A 87 -9.17 1.54 -7.64
CA ALA A 87 -10.61 1.54 -7.37
C ALA A 87 -11.30 0.20 -7.70
N ARG A 88 -10.65 -0.68 -8.46
CA ARG A 88 -11.14 -2.02 -8.77
C ARG A 88 -10.87 -3.05 -7.68
N ILE A 89 -10.05 -2.73 -6.69
CA ILE A 89 -9.74 -3.65 -5.59
C ILE A 89 -10.97 -3.77 -4.69
N SER A 90 -11.53 -4.97 -4.58
CA SER A 90 -12.65 -5.27 -3.68
C SER A 90 -12.19 -5.93 -2.38
N LYS A 91 -11.10 -6.70 -2.42
CA LYS A 91 -10.55 -7.38 -1.26
C LYS A 91 -9.03 -7.45 -1.37
N LEU A 92 -8.38 -7.08 -0.29
CA LEU A 92 -6.93 -7.13 -0.13
C LEU A 92 -6.60 -7.97 1.11
N THR A 93 -5.85 -9.06 0.90
CA THR A 93 -5.30 -9.89 1.96
C THR A 93 -3.82 -10.11 1.73
N GLN A 94 -3.10 -10.66 2.71
CA GLN A 94 -1.69 -10.98 2.56
C GLN A 94 -1.42 -12.05 1.48
N ASN A 95 -2.43 -12.81 1.10
CA ASN A 95 -2.28 -13.96 0.20
C ASN A 95 -2.79 -13.70 -1.22
N GLU A 96 -3.70 -12.74 -1.38
CA GLU A 96 -4.33 -12.46 -2.68
C GLU A 96 -4.96 -11.08 -2.75
N ILE A 97 -5.12 -10.60 -3.98
CA ILE A 97 -5.90 -9.41 -4.30
C ILE A 97 -7.08 -9.84 -5.15
N GLN A 98 -8.28 -9.44 -4.75
CA GLN A 98 -9.50 -9.69 -5.51
C GLN A 98 -10.07 -8.38 -6.04
N LEU A 99 -10.47 -8.40 -7.32
CA LEU A 99 -11.10 -7.26 -7.99
C LEU A 99 -12.63 -7.34 -7.91
N SER A 100 -13.27 -6.19 -8.01
CA SER A 100 -14.73 -6.05 -8.03
C SER A 100 -15.35 -6.31 -9.39
N THR A 101 -14.56 -6.68 -10.38
CA THR A 101 -15.00 -6.85 -11.77
C THR A 101 -14.65 -8.23 -12.29
N SER A 102 -15.43 -8.70 -13.27
CA SER A 102 -15.17 -9.93 -14.04
C SER A 102 -14.38 -9.69 -15.32
N LYS A 103 -14.15 -8.43 -15.68
CA LYS A 103 -13.36 -8.02 -16.85
C LYS A 103 -12.50 -6.82 -16.50
N VAL A 104 -11.28 -6.80 -16.98
CA VAL A 104 -10.34 -5.69 -16.83
C VAL A 104 -9.78 -5.35 -18.21
N ASP A 105 -9.75 -4.06 -18.52
CA ASP A 105 -8.95 -3.58 -19.63
C ASP A 105 -7.48 -3.62 -19.22
N LEU A 106 -6.74 -4.51 -19.87
CA LEU A 106 -5.32 -4.66 -19.61
C LEU A 106 -4.56 -3.62 -20.43
N THR A 107 -4.32 -2.48 -19.83
CA THR A 107 -3.53 -1.40 -20.40
C THR A 107 -2.08 -1.56 -19.98
N GLU A 108 -1.15 -1.38 -20.89
CA GLU A 108 0.28 -1.36 -20.54
C GLU A 108 0.55 -0.23 -19.54
N PHE A 109 1.42 -0.51 -18.56
CA PHE A 109 1.73 0.47 -17.53
C PHE A 109 2.65 1.56 -18.10
N GLU A 110 2.21 2.81 -17.95
CA GLU A 110 3.02 4.01 -18.15
C GLU A 110 3.01 4.83 -16.87
N ARG A 111 4.20 5.17 -16.36
CA ARG A 111 4.32 5.99 -15.15
C ARG A 111 3.81 7.40 -15.42
N ARG A 112 2.95 7.90 -14.53
CA ARG A 112 2.45 9.26 -14.54
C ARG A 112 3.18 10.12 -13.53
N ASP A 113 3.15 11.44 -13.74
CA ASP A 113 3.72 12.39 -12.79
C ASP A 113 3.05 12.28 -11.42
N GLY A 114 3.86 12.35 -10.36
CA GLY A 114 3.40 12.23 -8.98
C GLY A 114 3.10 10.81 -8.51
N GLU A 115 3.44 9.80 -9.30
CA GLU A 115 3.33 8.39 -8.92
C GLU A 115 4.68 7.79 -8.53
N SER A 116 4.65 6.89 -7.54
CA SER A 116 5.78 6.04 -7.16
C SER A 116 5.38 4.58 -7.15
N LEU A 117 6.33 3.73 -7.48
CA LEU A 117 6.24 2.29 -7.41
C LEU A 117 6.80 1.83 -6.07
N LEU A 118 6.00 1.15 -5.26
CA LEU A 118 6.42 0.81 -3.90
C LEU A 118 7.57 -0.20 -3.85
N ASP A 119 7.56 -1.21 -4.72
CA ASP A 119 8.65 -2.18 -4.79
C ASP A 119 9.88 -1.58 -5.49
N ALA A 120 9.72 -1.05 -6.67
CA ALA A 120 10.86 -0.57 -7.47
C ALA A 120 11.54 0.68 -6.91
N ASP A 121 10.77 1.62 -6.32
CA ASP A 121 11.30 2.93 -5.92
C ASP A 121 11.53 3.07 -4.41
N VAL A 122 10.86 2.28 -3.57
CA VAL A 122 10.84 2.51 -2.12
C VAL A 122 11.38 1.33 -1.32
N LEU A 123 10.91 0.11 -1.57
CA LEU A 123 11.39 -1.08 -0.85
C LEU A 123 12.87 -1.29 -1.07
N ASP A 124 13.57 -1.65 0.00
CA ASP A 124 15.03 -1.86 0.02
C ASP A 124 15.88 -0.63 -0.35
N HIS A 125 15.26 0.52 -0.58
CA HIS A 125 15.99 1.75 -0.84
C HIS A 125 16.40 2.45 0.45
N GLN A 126 17.55 3.11 0.38
CA GLN A 126 18.02 3.99 1.44
C GLN A 126 17.31 5.33 1.33
N ILE A 127 16.74 5.76 2.45
CA ILE A 127 16.17 7.09 2.61
C ILE A 127 16.95 7.89 3.64
N VAL A 128 17.09 9.17 3.37
CA VAL A 128 17.76 10.08 4.30
C VAL A 128 16.71 10.81 5.11
N ASP A 129 16.87 10.81 6.43
CA ASP A 129 16.03 11.64 7.31
C ASP A 129 16.11 13.10 6.84
N VAL A 130 14.96 13.80 6.86
CA VAL A 130 14.86 15.21 6.48
C VAL A 130 15.84 16.15 7.17
N ASN A 131 16.42 15.72 8.29
CA ASN A 131 17.47 16.45 9.00
C ASN A 131 18.90 16.04 8.57
N GLY A 132 19.04 15.12 7.62
CA GLY A 132 20.34 14.64 7.12
C GLY A 132 21.18 13.83 8.11
N LEU A 133 20.61 13.47 9.27
CA LEU A 133 21.34 12.86 10.37
C LEU A 133 21.41 11.35 10.33
N ARG A 134 20.50 10.70 9.59
CA ARG A 134 20.43 9.24 9.52
C ARG A 134 20.07 8.77 8.13
N VAL A 135 20.72 7.71 7.72
CA VAL A 135 20.34 6.91 6.55
C VAL A 135 19.65 5.66 7.05
N VAL A 136 18.43 5.41 6.60
CA VAL A 136 17.65 4.24 6.96
C VAL A 136 17.25 3.49 5.68
N ARG A 137 17.04 2.18 5.80
CA ARG A 137 16.52 1.36 4.71
C ARG A 137 15.05 1.07 4.94
N THR A 138 14.24 1.21 3.91
CA THR A 138 12.84 0.79 3.94
C THR A 138 12.77 -0.73 3.81
N SER A 139 12.40 -1.40 4.90
CA SER A 139 12.28 -2.86 4.94
C SER A 139 10.94 -3.35 4.44
N ASP A 140 9.86 -2.62 4.73
CA ASP A 140 8.51 -2.93 4.27
C ASP A 140 7.61 -1.70 4.30
N LEU A 141 6.49 -1.82 3.62
CA LEU A 141 5.39 -0.86 3.60
C LEU A 141 4.09 -1.59 3.90
N TYR A 142 3.18 -0.92 4.59
CA TYR A 142 1.91 -1.53 4.97
C TYR A 142 0.73 -0.80 4.35
N LEU A 143 -0.17 -1.59 3.77
CA LEU A 143 -1.43 -1.15 3.19
C LEU A 143 -2.59 -1.48 4.11
N ALA A 144 -3.58 -0.60 4.13
CA ALA A 144 -4.87 -0.85 4.78
C ALA A 144 -5.99 -0.05 4.10
N PRO A 145 -7.24 -0.51 4.22
CA PRO A 145 -8.39 0.29 3.85
C PRO A 145 -8.52 1.52 4.77
N LEU A 146 -8.64 2.69 4.16
CA LEU A 146 -8.87 3.96 4.87
C LEU A 146 -9.67 4.87 3.95
N ASP A 147 -10.80 5.42 4.44
CA ASP A 147 -11.67 6.33 3.66
C ASP A 147 -12.12 5.75 2.32
N ARG A 148 -12.49 4.47 2.29
CA ARG A 148 -12.94 3.71 1.11
C ARG A 148 -11.88 3.48 0.02
N GLU A 149 -10.64 3.79 0.32
CA GLU A 149 -9.49 3.54 -0.54
C GLU A 149 -8.47 2.66 0.17
N ILE A 150 -7.64 1.98 -0.59
CA ILE A 150 -6.44 1.36 -0.03
C ILE A 150 -5.35 2.42 0.03
N ARG A 151 -4.71 2.56 1.18
CA ARG A 151 -3.66 3.56 1.41
C ARG A 151 -2.43 2.95 2.04
N VAL A 152 -1.29 3.57 1.81
CA VAL A 152 -0.07 3.28 2.58
C VAL A 152 -0.21 3.92 3.95
N VAL A 153 -0.24 3.10 4.99
CA VAL A 153 -0.49 3.54 6.38
C VAL A 153 0.72 3.38 7.30
N GLY A 154 1.75 2.69 6.84
CA GLY A 154 2.95 2.46 7.63
C GLY A 154 4.16 2.12 6.79
N VAL A 155 5.33 2.38 7.36
CA VAL A 155 6.65 2.06 6.81
C VAL A 155 7.45 1.40 7.90
N ASP A 156 8.07 0.27 7.59
CA ASP A 156 9.05 -0.38 8.44
C ASP A 156 10.46 -0.02 7.96
N ILE A 157 11.27 0.45 8.87
CA ILE A 157 12.63 0.92 8.58
C ILE A 157 13.65 0.16 9.40
N SER A 158 14.76 -0.19 8.77
CA SER A 158 15.96 -0.72 9.43
C SER A 158 17.13 0.25 9.35
N PHE A 159 17.96 0.20 10.34
CA PHE A 159 19.18 1.00 10.44
C PHE A 159 20.40 0.24 9.94
#